data_2b504a6ca4f4047aa6d8306899305f87
#
_entry.id   2b504a6ca4f4047aa6d8306899305f87
#
_cell.length_a   1.000
_cell.length_b   1.000
_cell.length_c   1.000
_cell.angle_alpha   90.00
_cell.angle_beta   90.00
_cell.angle_gamma   90.00
#
_symmetry.space_group_name_H-M   'P 1'
#
loop_
_entity.id
_entity.type
_entity.pdbx_description
1 polymer ?
#
loop_
_entity_poly.entity_id
_entity_poly.type
_entity_poly.pdbx_seq_one_letter_code
_entity_poly.pdbx_strand_id
1 'polypeptide(L)'
;MPKIVDWDERRDEILSATWRVIARDGIAGATIRAIAKEANCSRGILAHYFDDKADILGSALVHSHRRVGGRMAGAAAGLTGLAALRVVMLEALPIDDRRDVEAQIEISFWGRALGNPELRELQHTEFDRLCSRLRGHLTEAAELGELVASCDLELATHQLVVLIDGLSAERVLYPDRVTPQRQVQLLDLLLASLRPRPARVAATGTEPAD
;
A
#
# COMPACT_ATOMS: atom_id res chain seq x y z
N MET A 1 13.90 39.44 -4.27
CA MET A 1 13.05 38.84 -5.33
C MET A 1 12.10 37.92 -4.67
N PRO A 2 10.76 37.98 -4.89
CA PRO A 2 9.82 37.01 -4.38
C PRO A 2 10.17 35.66 -5.03
N LYS A 3 10.39 34.61 -4.20
CA LYS A 3 10.55 33.23 -4.66
C LYS A 3 9.26 32.88 -5.40
N ILE A 4 9.35 32.59 -6.71
CA ILE A 4 8.21 31.99 -7.44
C ILE A 4 8.06 30.63 -6.76
N VAL A 5 7.06 30.51 -5.89
CA VAL A 5 6.71 29.24 -5.27
C VAL A 5 6.07 28.44 -6.40
N ASP A 6 6.70 27.32 -6.75
CA ASP A 6 6.12 26.37 -7.69
C ASP A 6 4.77 25.92 -7.12
N TRP A 7 3.70 26.05 -7.91
CA TRP A 7 2.34 25.67 -7.51
C TRP A 7 2.27 24.24 -7.03
N ASP A 8 2.92 23.31 -7.73
CA ASP A 8 2.92 21.90 -7.41
C ASP A 8 3.75 21.61 -6.15
N GLU A 9 4.91 22.25 -5.98
CA GLU A 9 5.73 22.15 -4.77
C GLU A 9 4.93 22.59 -3.53
N ARG A 10 4.25 23.73 -3.62
CA ARG A 10 3.46 24.24 -2.50
C ARG A 10 2.25 23.37 -2.19
N ARG A 11 1.59 22.84 -3.21
CA ARG A 11 0.49 21.89 -3.04
C ARG A 11 0.96 20.63 -2.33
N ASP A 12 2.10 20.07 -2.69
CA ASP A 12 2.70 18.88 -2.06
C ASP A 12 3.13 19.14 -0.62
N GLU A 13 3.64 20.34 -0.29
CA GLU A 13 3.92 20.74 1.10
C GLU A 13 2.65 20.72 1.97
N ILE A 14 1.53 21.26 1.45
CA ILE A 14 0.23 21.26 2.15
C ILE A 14 -0.28 19.83 2.34
N LEU A 15 -0.17 18.98 1.32
CA LEU A 15 -0.57 17.57 1.42
C LEU A 15 0.29 16.80 2.43
N SER A 16 1.58 17.07 2.47
CA SER A 16 2.50 16.52 3.47
C SER A 16 2.15 17.00 4.89
N ALA A 17 1.76 18.27 5.05
CA ALA A 17 1.28 18.79 6.33
C ALA A 17 -0.06 18.15 6.72
N THR A 18 -0.98 17.97 5.77
CA THR A 18 -2.26 17.26 5.99
C THR A 18 -2.01 15.85 6.50
N TRP A 19 -1.06 15.15 5.90
CA TRP A 19 -0.66 13.81 6.29
C TRP A 19 -0.14 13.77 7.75
N ARG A 20 0.74 14.73 8.16
CA ARG A 20 1.20 14.83 9.56
C ARG A 20 0.08 15.09 10.55
N VAL A 21 -0.91 15.94 10.20
CA VAL A 21 -2.08 16.17 11.04
C VAL A 21 -2.91 14.90 11.20
N ILE A 22 -3.17 14.17 10.09
CA ILE A 22 -3.93 12.91 10.14
C ILE A 22 -3.20 11.88 11.00
N ALA A 23 -1.89 11.78 10.86
CA ALA A 23 -1.05 10.86 11.64
C ALA A 23 -1.16 11.10 13.15
N ARG A 24 -1.16 12.37 13.55
CA ARG A 24 -1.18 12.77 14.96
C ARG A 24 -2.58 12.79 15.57
N ASP A 25 -3.55 13.35 14.85
CA ASP A 25 -4.86 13.72 15.39
C ASP A 25 -6.01 12.90 14.77
N GLY A 26 -5.68 11.96 13.86
CA GLY A 26 -6.64 11.20 13.07
C GLY A 26 -7.33 12.07 12.00
N ILE A 27 -8.12 11.42 11.12
CA ILE A 27 -8.82 12.12 10.02
C ILE A 27 -9.90 13.11 10.53
N ALA A 28 -10.49 12.85 11.69
CA ALA A 28 -11.44 13.76 12.34
C ALA A 28 -10.75 15.05 12.78
N GLY A 29 -9.52 14.96 13.30
CA GLY A 29 -8.70 16.09 13.73
C GLY A 29 -8.13 16.91 12.58
N ALA A 30 -8.10 16.38 11.35
CA ALA A 30 -7.64 17.09 10.15
C ALA A 30 -8.64 18.18 9.73
N THR A 31 -8.74 19.24 10.51
CA THR A 31 -9.55 20.42 10.19
C THR A 31 -8.77 21.40 9.32
N ILE A 32 -9.46 22.24 8.53
CA ILE A 32 -8.84 23.32 7.73
C ILE A 32 -7.91 24.19 8.59
N ARG A 33 -8.30 24.47 9.85
CA ARG A 33 -7.47 25.24 10.79
C ARG A 33 -6.20 24.48 11.19
N ALA A 34 -6.31 23.20 11.50
CA ALA A 34 -5.18 22.38 11.89
C ALA A 34 -4.18 22.21 10.75
N ILE A 35 -4.69 21.94 9.52
CA ILE A 35 -3.89 21.80 8.31
C ILE A 35 -3.17 23.12 7.99
N ALA A 36 -3.88 24.27 8.00
CA ALA A 36 -3.29 25.58 7.75
C ALA A 36 -2.15 25.89 8.74
N LYS A 37 -2.37 25.60 10.03
CA LYS A 37 -1.36 25.78 11.06
C LYS A 37 -0.13 24.89 10.81
N GLU A 38 -0.32 23.61 10.50
CA GLU A 38 0.74 22.65 10.24
C GLU A 38 1.53 22.99 8.95
N ALA A 39 0.83 23.47 7.91
CA ALA A 39 1.42 23.91 6.64
C ALA A 39 2.04 25.32 6.71
N ASN A 40 2.00 25.96 7.89
CA ASN A 40 2.44 27.33 8.11
C ASN A 40 1.89 28.31 7.04
N CYS A 41 0.56 28.28 6.85
CA CYS A 41 -0.14 29.14 5.92
C CYS A 41 -1.48 29.62 6.47
N SER A 42 -2.09 30.61 5.79
CA SER A 42 -3.44 31.07 6.13
C SER A 42 -4.51 30.15 5.52
N ARG A 43 -5.73 30.18 6.08
CA ARG A 43 -6.89 29.50 5.48
C ARG A 43 -7.20 29.98 4.06
N GLY A 44 -6.94 31.26 3.77
CA GLY A 44 -7.10 31.82 2.42
C GLY A 44 -6.11 31.20 1.42
N ILE A 45 -4.89 30.89 1.86
CA ILE A 45 -3.92 30.17 1.02
C ILE A 45 -4.42 28.75 0.72
N LEU A 46 -4.96 28.03 1.72
CA LEU A 46 -5.53 26.70 1.47
C LEU A 46 -6.66 26.74 0.44
N ALA A 47 -7.58 27.71 0.57
CA ALA A 47 -8.71 27.89 -0.36
C ALA A 47 -8.27 28.26 -1.80
N HIS A 48 -7.02 28.64 -2.01
CA HIS A 48 -6.46 28.86 -3.34
C HIS A 48 -6.00 27.55 -4.01
N TYR A 49 -5.68 26.52 -3.24
CA TYR A 49 -5.17 25.23 -3.74
C TYR A 49 -6.21 24.11 -3.71
N PHE A 50 -7.25 24.24 -2.88
CA PHE A 50 -8.24 23.19 -2.64
C PHE A 50 -9.62 23.81 -2.44
N ASP A 51 -10.63 23.22 -3.05
CA ASP A 51 -12.00 23.72 -3.00
C ASP A 51 -12.60 23.61 -1.60
N ASP A 52 -12.37 22.47 -0.95
CA ASP A 52 -12.88 22.21 0.39
C ASP A 52 -12.02 21.20 1.16
N LYS A 53 -12.48 20.80 2.37
CA LYS A 53 -11.81 19.78 3.17
C LYS A 53 -11.81 18.40 2.49
N ALA A 54 -12.85 18.06 1.73
CA ALA A 54 -12.94 16.76 1.08
C ALA A 54 -11.90 16.64 -0.04
N ASP A 55 -11.71 17.73 -0.81
CA ASP A 55 -10.65 17.83 -1.84
C ASP A 55 -9.25 17.70 -1.21
N ILE A 56 -8.96 18.39 -0.10
CA ILE A 56 -7.67 18.25 0.60
C ILE A 56 -7.43 16.79 1.00
N LEU A 57 -8.43 16.15 1.58
CA LEU A 57 -8.31 14.78 2.08
C LEU A 57 -8.16 13.78 0.92
N GLY A 58 -8.94 13.91 -0.16
CA GLY A 58 -8.82 13.09 -1.36
C GLY A 58 -7.45 13.26 -2.02
N SER A 59 -6.99 14.51 -2.14
CA SER A 59 -5.64 14.80 -2.65
C SER A 59 -4.52 14.23 -1.76
N ALA A 60 -4.70 14.25 -0.43
CA ALA A 60 -3.75 13.64 0.50
C ALA A 60 -3.67 12.12 0.35
N LEU A 61 -4.78 11.44 0.08
CA LEU A 61 -4.81 10.01 -0.22
C LEU A 61 -4.01 9.70 -1.50
N VAL A 62 -4.32 10.42 -2.61
CA VAL A 62 -3.57 10.25 -3.87
C VAL A 62 -2.08 10.50 -3.69
N HIS A 63 -1.72 11.54 -2.93
CA HIS A 63 -0.32 11.84 -2.62
C HIS A 63 0.34 10.69 -1.83
N SER A 64 -0.35 10.10 -0.85
CA SER A 64 0.12 8.92 -0.12
C SER A 64 0.36 7.74 -1.06
N HIS A 65 -0.60 7.41 -1.92
CA HIS A 65 -0.48 6.30 -2.89
C HIS A 65 0.66 6.50 -3.88
N ARG A 66 0.89 7.74 -4.36
CA ARG A 66 2.05 8.03 -5.22
C ARG A 66 3.38 7.75 -4.50
N ARG A 67 3.51 8.14 -3.22
CA ARG A 67 4.70 7.90 -2.41
C ARG A 67 4.94 6.40 -2.20
N VAL A 68 3.90 5.65 -1.84
CA VAL A 68 3.95 4.18 -1.72
C VAL A 68 4.37 3.56 -3.05
N GLY A 69 3.72 3.94 -4.16
CA GLY A 69 4.05 3.46 -5.49
C GLY A 69 5.48 3.76 -5.93
N GLY A 70 6.02 4.93 -5.57
CA GLY A 70 7.42 5.29 -5.82
C GLY A 70 8.40 4.41 -5.03
N ARG A 71 8.10 4.12 -3.76
CA ARG A 71 8.92 3.20 -2.95
C ARG A 71 8.87 1.77 -3.49
N MET A 72 7.68 1.28 -3.86
CA MET A 72 7.53 -0.04 -4.49
C MET A 72 8.40 -0.16 -5.74
N ALA A 73 8.37 0.85 -6.63
CA ALA A 73 9.18 0.87 -7.84
C ALA A 73 10.68 0.89 -7.52
N GLY A 74 11.09 1.71 -6.56
CA GLY A 74 12.49 1.79 -6.11
C GLY A 74 12.98 0.48 -5.49
N ALA A 75 12.17 -0.14 -4.63
CA ALA A 75 12.51 -1.41 -3.98
C ALA A 75 12.61 -2.57 -4.98
N ALA A 76 11.78 -2.58 -6.03
CA ALA A 76 11.80 -3.61 -7.06
C ALA A 76 12.90 -3.41 -8.12
N ALA A 77 13.62 -2.27 -8.11
CA ALA A 77 14.62 -1.98 -9.14
C ALA A 77 15.73 -3.05 -9.19
N GLY A 78 15.91 -3.66 -10.37
CA GLY A 78 16.87 -4.73 -10.59
C GLY A 78 16.46 -6.11 -10.06
N LEU A 79 15.25 -6.25 -9.54
CA LEU A 79 14.65 -7.53 -9.15
C LEU A 79 13.57 -7.94 -10.15
N THR A 80 13.29 -9.24 -10.24
CA THR A 80 12.28 -9.83 -11.13
C THR A 80 11.40 -10.83 -10.38
N GLY A 81 10.25 -11.16 -10.96
CA GLY A 81 9.37 -12.24 -10.53
C GLY A 81 8.96 -12.15 -9.05
N LEU A 82 9.01 -13.26 -8.34
CA LEU A 82 8.61 -13.34 -6.92
C LEU A 82 9.54 -12.54 -5.99
N ALA A 83 10.80 -12.32 -6.36
CA ALA A 83 11.70 -11.49 -5.56
C ALA A 83 11.27 -10.01 -5.60
N ALA A 84 10.95 -9.50 -6.78
CA ALA A 84 10.39 -8.16 -6.95
C ALA A 84 9.03 -8.03 -6.24
N LEU A 85 8.14 -8.99 -6.44
CA LEU A 85 6.82 -9.03 -5.80
C LEU A 85 6.93 -8.94 -4.27
N ARG A 86 7.85 -9.72 -3.67
CA ARG A 86 8.03 -9.71 -2.22
C ARG A 86 8.40 -8.33 -1.67
N VAL A 87 9.36 -7.63 -2.29
CA VAL A 87 9.76 -6.30 -1.81
C VAL A 87 8.68 -5.26 -2.05
N VAL A 88 7.93 -5.36 -3.15
CA VAL A 88 6.74 -4.53 -3.43
C VAL A 88 5.69 -4.71 -2.32
N MET A 89 5.38 -5.95 -1.95
CA MET A 89 4.45 -6.26 -0.87
C MET A 89 4.92 -5.72 0.49
N LEU A 90 6.22 -5.84 0.80
CA LEU A 90 6.79 -5.29 2.03
C LEU A 90 6.67 -3.74 2.09
N GLU A 91 6.68 -3.05 0.94
CA GLU A 91 6.45 -1.60 0.91
C GLU A 91 4.98 -1.22 1.12
N ALA A 92 4.03 -2.14 0.89
CA ALA A 92 2.61 -1.93 1.14
C ALA A 92 2.18 -2.26 2.58
N LEU A 93 2.88 -3.17 3.25
CA LEU A 93 2.50 -3.64 4.58
C LEU A 93 2.90 -2.66 5.69
N PRO A 94 2.06 -2.45 6.73
CA PRO A 94 2.35 -1.58 7.87
C PRO A 94 3.34 -2.23 8.85
N ILE A 95 4.62 -2.25 8.49
CA ILE A 95 5.70 -2.91 9.25
C ILE A 95 6.67 -1.92 9.93
N ASP A 96 6.43 -0.63 9.81
CA ASP A 96 7.11 0.44 10.52
C ASP A 96 6.16 1.63 10.79
N ASP A 97 6.57 2.56 11.64
CA ASP A 97 5.75 3.70 12.08
C ASP A 97 5.21 4.54 10.91
N ARG A 98 5.98 4.72 9.84
CA ARG A 98 5.55 5.48 8.66
C ARG A 98 4.43 4.74 7.92
N ARG A 99 4.59 3.44 7.71
CA ARG A 99 3.61 2.61 7.01
C ARG A 99 2.37 2.35 7.87
N ASP A 100 2.52 2.33 9.21
CA ASP A 100 1.39 2.33 10.15
C ASP A 100 0.49 3.55 9.94
N VAL A 101 1.09 4.73 9.74
CA VAL A 101 0.34 5.95 9.45
C VAL A 101 -0.33 5.90 8.08
N GLU A 102 0.34 5.37 7.06
CA GLU A 102 -0.24 5.16 5.72
C GLU A 102 -1.47 4.25 5.80
N ALA A 103 -1.39 3.14 6.55
CA ALA A 103 -2.52 2.24 6.79
C ALA A 103 -3.67 2.95 7.55
N GLN A 104 -3.37 3.76 8.56
CA GLN A 104 -4.40 4.53 9.29
C GLN A 104 -5.15 5.50 8.35
N ILE A 105 -4.44 6.16 7.45
CA ILE A 105 -5.03 7.05 6.46
C ILE A 105 -5.96 6.24 5.54
N GLU A 106 -5.47 5.15 4.96
CA GLU A 106 -6.22 4.29 4.05
C GLU A 106 -7.53 3.79 4.69
N ILE A 107 -7.44 3.16 5.86
CA ILE A 107 -8.60 2.63 6.60
C ILE A 107 -9.60 3.73 6.95
N SER A 108 -9.10 4.92 7.32
CA SER A 108 -9.96 6.08 7.61
C SER A 108 -10.73 6.56 6.38
N PHE A 109 -10.16 6.41 5.19
CA PHE A 109 -10.83 6.76 3.93
C PHE A 109 -11.91 5.75 3.54
N TRP A 110 -11.75 4.47 3.80
CA TRP A 110 -12.75 3.45 3.46
C TRP A 110 -14.12 3.78 4.04
N GLY A 111 -14.17 4.14 5.33
CA GLY A 111 -15.42 4.53 5.96
C GLY A 111 -16.09 5.75 5.31
N ARG A 112 -15.30 6.68 4.78
CA ARG A 112 -15.82 7.87 4.06
C ARG A 112 -16.27 7.55 2.64
N ALA A 113 -15.55 6.67 1.95
CA ALA A 113 -15.87 6.26 0.59
C ALA A 113 -17.23 5.53 0.51
N LEU A 114 -17.65 4.84 1.58
CA LEU A 114 -18.96 4.19 1.64
C LEU A 114 -20.13 5.16 1.42
N GLY A 115 -20.02 6.41 1.84
CA GLY A 115 -21.05 7.44 1.70
C GLY A 115 -20.77 8.51 0.65
N ASN A 116 -19.63 8.43 -0.09
CA ASN A 116 -19.21 9.46 -1.04
C ASN A 116 -18.79 8.81 -2.37
N PRO A 117 -19.58 9.00 -3.46
CA PRO A 117 -19.30 8.41 -4.78
C PRO A 117 -17.94 8.81 -5.36
N GLU A 118 -17.52 10.07 -5.19
CA GLU A 118 -16.25 10.58 -5.73
C GLU A 118 -15.04 9.94 -5.04
N LEU A 119 -15.10 9.81 -3.72
CA LEU A 119 -14.05 9.10 -2.96
C LEU A 119 -14.02 7.61 -3.28
N ARG A 120 -15.18 7.01 -3.58
CA ARG A 120 -15.27 5.61 -4.00
C ARG A 120 -14.60 5.40 -5.36
N GLU A 121 -14.85 6.28 -6.32
CA GLU A 121 -14.23 6.22 -7.65
C GLU A 121 -12.70 6.39 -7.55
N LEU A 122 -12.24 7.28 -6.67
CA LEU A 122 -10.83 7.42 -6.37
C LEU A 122 -10.23 6.12 -5.83
N GLN A 123 -10.91 5.47 -4.88
CA GLN A 123 -10.47 4.17 -4.33
C GLN A 123 -10.43 3.07 -5.40
N HIS A 124 -11.43 3.01 -6.30
CA HIS A 124 -11.40 2.06 -7.42
C HIS A 124 -10.16 2.28 -8.30
N THR A 125 -9.87 3.53 -8.65
CA THR A 125 -8.70 3.87 -9.47
C THR A 125 -7.39 3.41 -8.81
N GLU A 126 -7.21 3.63 -7.52
CA GLU A 126 -6.00 3.24 -6.80
C GLU A 126 -5.91 1.72 -6.59
N PHE A 127 -7.03 1.06 -6.34
CA PHE A 127 -7.14 -0.40 -6.29
C PHE A 127 -6.71 -1.05 -7.62
N ASP A 128 -7.20 -0.54 -8.75
CA ASP A 128 -6.85 -1.05 -10.08
C ASP A 128 -5.35 -0.87 -10.39
N ARG A 129 -4.77 0.26 -9.95
CA ARG A 129 -3.32 0.50 -10.07
C ARG A 129 -2.51 -0.49 -9.26
N LEU A 130 -2.92 -0.79 -8.04
CA LEU A 130 -2.27 -1.78 -7.19
C LEU A 130 -2.38 -3.17 -7.82
N CYS A 131 -3.59 -3.59 -8.21
CA CYS A 131 -3.82 -4.88 -8.88
C CYS A 131 -2.96 -5.03 -10.14
N SER A 132 -2.92 -4.01 -11.00
CA SER A 132 -2.11 -4.01 -12.23
C SER A 132 -0.62 -4.23 -11.92
N ARG A 133 -0.10 -3.55 -10.89
CA ARG A 133 1.30 -3.68 -10.47
C ARG A 133 1.61 -5.09 -9.98
N LEU A 134 0.79 -5.62 -9.05
CA LEU A 134 0.99 -6.96 -8.49
C LEU A 134 0.89 -8.04 -9.55
N ARG A 135 -0.10 -7.93 -10.45
CA ARG A 135 -0.28 -8.83 -11.59
C ARG A 135 0.93 -8.79 -12.52
N GLY A 136 1.52 -7.63 -12.80
CA GLY A 136 2.73 -7.52 -13.62
C GLY A 136 3.87 -8.37 -13.07
N HIS A 137 4.15 -8.30 -11.77
CA HIS A 137 5.18 -9.14 -11.13
C HIS A 137 4.81 -10.63 -11.10
N LEU A 138 3.53 -10.98 -10.93
CA LEU A 138 3.07 -12.37 -11.02
C LEU A 138 3.22 -12.92 -12.45
N THR A 139 2.91 -12.13 -13.48
CA THR A 139 3.12 -12.52 -14.89
C THR A 139 4.59 -12.80 -15.15
N GLU A 140 5.47 -11.90 -14.73
CA GLU A 140 6.92 -12.09 -14.85
C GLU A 140 7.40 -13.35 -14.09
N ALA A 141 6.88 -13.60 -12.88
CA ALA A 141 7.20 -14.81 -12.11
C ALA A 141 6.73 -16.09 -12.81
N ALA A 142 5.56 -16.05 -13.51
CA ALA A 142 5.07 -17.16 -14.30
C ALA A 142 5.98 -17.44 -15.52
N GLU A 143 6.41 -16.40 -16.23
CA GLU A 143 7.34 -16.49 -17.37
C GLU A 143 8.71 -17.04 -16.95
N LEU A 144 9.16 -16.74 -15.72
CA LEU A 144 10.39 -17.28 -15.13
C LEU A 144 10.23 -18.71 -14.57
N GLY A 145 9.02 -19.30 -14.62
CA GLY A 145 8.74 -20.63 -14.09
C GLY A 145 8.76 -20.71 -12.54
N GLU A 146 8.65 -19.59 -11.86
CA GLU A 146 8.66 -19.52 -10.39
C GLU A 146 7.31 -19.89 -9.76
N LEU A 147 6.22 -19.92 -10.56
CA LEU A 147 4.87 -20.25 -10.11
C LEU A 147 4.48 -21.68 -10.50
N VAL A 148 3.60 -22.29 -9.68
CA VAL A 148 2.95 -23.54 -10.05
C VAL A 148 2.17 -23.36 -11.38
N ALA A 149 2.26 -24.35 -12.27
CA ALA A 149 1.67 -24.23 -13.62
C ALA A 149 0.15 -23.99 -13.63
N SER A 150 -0.56 -24.36 -12.57
CA SER A 150 -2.00 -24.11 -12.39
C SER A 150 -2.31 -22.81 -11.64
N CYS A 151 -1.34 -21.90 -11.48
CA CYS A 151 -1.56 -20.64 -10.78
C CYS A 151 -2.52 -19.74 -11.57
N ASP A 152 -3.66 -19.44 -10.97
CA ASP A 152 -4.57 -18.39 -11.45
C ASP A 152 -4.04 -17.03 -11.01
N LEU A 153 -3.48 -16.27 -11.96
CA LEU A 153 -2.86 -14.97 -11.67
C LEU A 153 -3.86 -13.92 -11.16
N GLU A 154 -5.13 -14.00 -11.59
CA GLU A 154 -6.20 -13.12 -11.12
C GLU A 154 -6.49 -13.38 -9.64
N LEU A 155 -6.72 -14.65 -9.30
CA LEU A 155 -6.97 -15.07 -7.92
C LEU A 155 -5.75 -14.78 -7.02
N ALA A 156 -4.54 -15.05 -7.48
CA ALA A 156 -3.32 -14.75 -6.75
C ALA A 156 -3.16 -13.23 -6.50
N THR A 157 -3.46 -12.39 -7.50
CA THR A 157 -3.48 -10.93 -7.34
C THR A 157 -4.46 -10.53 -6.24
N HIS A 158 -5.67 -11.07 -6.28
CA HIS A 158 -6.70 -10.77 -5.28
C HIS A 158 -6.29 -11.21 -3.88
N GLN A 159 -5.69 -12.39 -3.73
CA GLN A 159 -5.16 -12.86 -2.43
C GLN A 159 -4.09 -11.91 -1.85
N LEU A 160 -3.20 -11.37 -2.69
CA LEU A 160 -2.19 -10.39 -2.27
C LEU A 160 -2.84 -9.09 -1.78
N VAL A 161 -3.85 -8.59 -2.49
CA VAL A 161 -4.59 -7.38 -2.07
C VAL A 161 -5.32 -7.63 -0.76
N VAL A 162 -6.06 -8.74 -0.63
CA VAL A 162 -6.76 -9.10 0.61
C VAL A 162 -5.78 -9.22 1.78
N LEU A 163 -4.56 -9.73 1.55
CA LEU A 163 -3.53 -9.78 2.58
C LEU A 163 -3.09 -8.37 3.03
N ILE A 164 -2.85 -7.44 2.09
CA ILE A 164 -2.50 -6.05 2.41
C ILE A 164 -3.62 -5.41 3.22
N ASP A 165 -4.85 -5.48 2.72
CA ASP A 165 -6.02 -4.84 3.30
C ASP A 165 -6.34 -5.39 4.69
N GLY A 166 -6.34 -6.72 4.83
CA GLY A 166 -6.58 -7.41 6.10
C GLY A 166 -5.53 -7.06 7.14
N LEU A 167 -4.23 -7.14 6.78
CA LEU A 167 -3.15 -6.84 7.72
C LEU A 167 -3.11 -5.35 8.09
N SER A 168 -3.43 -4.46 7.14
CA SER A 168 -3.53 -3.02 7.42
C SER A 168 -4.67 -2.71 8.39
N ALA A 169 -5.85 -3.29 8.18
CA ALA A 169 -6.99 -3.11 9.08
C ALA A 169 -6.72 -3.70 10.46
N GLU A 170 -6.16 -4.91 10.53
CA GLU A 170 -5.83 -5.56 11.80
C GLU A 170 -4.73 -4.79 12.55
N ARG A 171 -3.72 -4.28 11.86
CA ARG A 171 -2.64 -3.50 12.48
C ARG A 171 -3.17 -2.21 13.11
N VAL A 172 -4.07 -1.53 12.43
CA VAL A 172 -4.70 -0.29 12.95
C VAL A 172 -5.61 -0.59 14.15
N LEU A 173 -6.37 -1.69 14.12
CA LEU A 173 -7.34 -2.04 15.17
C LEU A 173 -6.72 -2.82 16.33
N TYR A 174 -5.71 -3.65 16.07
CA TYR A 174 -5.13 -4.60 17.02
C TYR A 174 -3.60 -4.59 16.97
N PRO A 175 -2.93 -3.44 17.23
CA PRO A 175 -1.49 -3.26 17.00
C PRO A 175 -0.62 -4.28 17.76
N ASP A 176 -1.05 -4.73 18.93
CA ASP A 176 -0.32 -5.70 19.75
C ASP A 176 -0.42 -7.14 19.22
N ARG A 177 -1.38 -7.43 18.34
CA ARG A 177 -1.61 -8.78 17.77
C ARG A 177 -0.93 -8.99 16.44
N VAL A 178 -0.78 -7.93 15.65
CA VAL A 178 -0.24 -7.95 14.29
C VAL A 178 1.12 -7.26 14.26
N THR A 179 2.14 -7.97 14.73
CA THR A 179 3.51 -7.46 14.73
C THR A 179 4.10 -7.42 13.31
N PRO A 180 5.10 -6.56 13.04
CA PRO A 180 5.81 -6.57 11.76
C PRO A 180 6.32 -7.95 11.35
N GLN A 181 6.87 -8.72 12.28
CA GLN A 181 7.36 -10.08 12.04
C GLN A 181 6.23 -11.02 11.60
N ARG A 182 5.04 -10.90 12.23
CA ARG A 182 3.88 -11.72 11.87
C ARG A 182 3.39 -11.41 10.46
N GLN A 183 3.39 -10.15 10.07
CA GLN A 183 3.01 -9.72 8.72
C GLN A 183 3.95 -10.29 7.65
N VAL A 184 5.27 -10.20 7.89
CA VAL A 184 6.29 -10.78 6.98
C VAL A 184 6.13 -12.29 6.87
N GLN A 185 5.88 -13.00 7.99
CA GLN A 185 5.63 -14.45 7.98
C GLN A 185 4.40 -14.82 7.13
N LEU A 186 3.30 -14.08 7.25
CA LEU A 186 2.08 -14.32 6.47
C LEU A 186 2.30 -14.07 4.98
N LEU A 187 3.02 -13.01 4.62
CA LEU A 187 3.43 -12.75 3.25
C LEU A 187 4.29 -13.90 2.69
N ASP A 188 5.33 -14.30 3.43
CA ASP A 188 6.24 -15.35 2.97
C ASP A 188 5.54 -16.70 2.82
N LEU A 189 4.57 -17.03 3.68
CA LEU A 189 3.72 -18.22 3.54
C LEU A 189 2.84 -18.15 2.29
N LEU A 190 2.22 -17.00 2.01
CA LEU A 190 1.42 -16.83 0.80
C LEU A 190 2.28 -16.99 -0.45
N LEU A 191 3.45 -16.31 -0.53
CA LEU A 191 4.36 -16.43 -1.67
C LEU A 191 4.91 -17.85 -1.84
N ALA A 192 5.19 -18.56 -0.75
CA ALA A 192 5.62 -19.95 -0.80
C ALA A 192 4.52 -20.88 -1.35
N SER A 193 3.24 -20.59 -1.10
CA SER A 193 2.12 -21.37 -1.63
C SER A 193 1.95 -21.26 -3.14
N LEU A 194 2.44 -20.18 -3.75
CA LEU A 194 2.41 -19.97 -5.19
C LEU A 194 3.52 -20.72 -5.95
N ARG A 195 4.55 -21.19 -5.25
CA ARG A 195 5.71 -21.86 -5.85
C ARG A 195 5.42 -23.31 -6.19
N PRO A 196 6.11 -23.87 -7.21
CA PRO A 196 6.09 -25.30 -7.45
C PRO A 196 6.57 -26.07 -6.20
N ARG A 197 5.86 -27.12 -5.82
CA ARG A 197 6.33 -28.01 -4.76
C ARG A 197 7.57 -28.76 -5.25
N PRO A 198 8.64 -28.86 -4.46
CA PRO A 198 9.76 -29.72 -4.82
C PRO A 198 9.23 -31.15 -5.03
N ALA A 199 9.66 -31.78 -6.13
CA ALA A 199 9.29 -33.17 -6.38
C ALA A 199 9.69 -34.01 -5.15
N ARG A 200 8.73 -34.76 -4.60
CA ARG A 200 9.04 -35.74 -3.57
C ARG A 200 10.05 -36.72 -4.17
N VAL A 201 11.27 -36.69 -3.70
CA VAL A 201 12.25 -37.72 -3.99
C VAL A 201 11.63 -39.03 -3.47
N ALA A 202 11.20 -39.89 -4.38
CA ALA A 202 10.75 -41.21 -4.03
C ALA A 202 11.90 -41.88 -3.28
N ALA A 203 11.72 -42.19 -2.01
CA ALA A 203 12.65 -43.01 -1.28
C ALA A 203 12.72 -44.39 -2.01
N THR A 204 13.78 -44.59 -2.76
CA THR A 204 14.08 -45.91 -3.33
C THR A 204 14.30 -46.82 -2.15
N GLY A 205 13.26 -47.56 -1.81
CA GLY A 205 13.38 -48.67 -0.86
C GLY A 205 14.35 -49.69 -1.42
N THR A 206 15.52 -49.74 -0.87
CA THR A 206 16.41 -50.88 -1.04
C THR A 206 15.83 -51.99 -0.16
N GLU A 207 15.11 -52.96 -0.77
CA GLU A 207 14.77 -54.21 -0.14
C GLU A 207 16.07 -54.94 0.11
N PRO A 208 16.37 -55.42 1.33
CA PRO A 208 17.48 -56.35 1.53
C PRO A 208 17.09 -57.70 0.94
N ALA A 209 17.89 -58.19 -0.02
CA ALA A 209 17.80 -59.54 -0.49
C ALA A 209 18.34 -60.48 0.63
N ASP A 210 17.51 -61.43 1.04
CA ASP A 210 17.91 -62.65 1.78
C ASP A 210 18.75 -63.58 0.94
#